data_e683c8bc068fe63644b18427f3917755
#
_entry.id   e683c8bc068fe63644b18427f3917755
#
_cell.length_a   1.000
_cell.length_b   1.000
_cell.length_c   1.000
_cell.angle_alpha   90.00
_cell.angle_beta   90.00
_cell.angle_gamma   90.00
#
_symmetry.space_group_name_H-M   'P 1'
#
loop_
_entity.id
_entity.type
_entity.pdbx_description
1 polymer ?
#
loop_
_entity_poly.entity_id
_entity_poly.type
_entity_poly.pdbx_seq_one_letter_code
_entity_poly.pdbx_strand_id
1 'polypeptide(L)'
;MVHIVGAGPGAEDLITVRGLRLLKQADIVIYAGSLVNPGLLKETKQGAVIYDSAKMTLEQVMEVIEQAWKEQKEVVRLHTGDPCLYGAIREQMDAMDKLGITYDICPGVSSFCGTAAALQMEYTLPGISQSVIITRMAGRTPVPERESIRQFASHQATMVIFLSTGMLKELSKELMAGGYSPDTPAAIVYKATWPEEKTVRTTVAELAEAAEREHITKTALIVVGNTVAQNGYDRSKLYDPGFTTEFRMAESSHSGKIVSAVPEIAASGKLYVVGMGPGSLDGMTKEAFKAIGDCQVIAGYTVYADLVKPYFPDKEYLTTPMTKEEARCRMAFECCMEGKDTAMICSGDSGVYGMAGLMYEVGVN
;
A
#
# COMPACT_ATOMS: atom_id res chain seq x y z
N MET A 1 26.13 3.81 11.52
CA MET A 1 24.76 3.70 12.07
C MET A 1 24.02 2.58 11.34
N VAL A 2 22.98 1.97 11.94
CA VAL A 2 22.17 0.93 11.28
C VAL A 2 20.79 1.48 10.93
N HIS A 3 20.39 1.36 9.67
CA HIS A 3 19.08 1.78 9.19
C HIS A 3 18.26 0.55 8.78
N ILE A 4 17.15 0.31 9.48
CA ILE A 4 16.19 -0.73 9.11
C ILE A 4 15.21 -0.13 8.11
N VAL A 5 15.29 -0.53 6.84
CA VAL A 5 14.61 0.15 5.73
C VAL A 5 13.61 -0.76 5.04
N GLY A 6 12.40 -0.25 4.83
CA GLY A 6 11.39 -0.90 3.99
C GLY A 6 11.68 -0.68 2.51
N ALA A 7 11.78 -1.77 1.76
CA ALA A 7 12.06 -1.77 0.32
C ALA A 7 10.83 -1.50 -0.56
N GLY A 8 9.64 -1.43 0.05
CA GLY A 8 8.40 -1.41 -0.71
C GLY A 8 7.91 -2.81 -1.14
N PRO A 9 6.76 -2.91 -1.81
CA PRO A 9 6.09 -4.17 -2.10
C PRO A 9 6.71 -4.96 -3.25
N GLY A 10 7.51 -4.31 -4.12
CA GLY A 10 8.11 -5.00 -5.26
C GLY A 10 8.68 -4.09 -6.33
N ALA A 11 7.94 -3.11 -6.82
CA ALA A 11 8.45 -2.13 -7.78
C ALA A 11 9.57 -1.28 -7.15
N GLU A 12 10.60 -1.01 -7.92
CA GLU A 12 11.81 -0.29 -7.46
C GLU A 12 11.51 1.15 -7.06
N ASP A 13 10.48 1.76 -7.62
CA ASP A 13 10.06 3.13 -7.39
C ASP A 13 9.06 3.28 -6.24
N LEU A 14 8.61 2.16 -5.64
CA LEU A 14 7.80 2.16 -4.42
C LEU A 14 8.64 2.17 -3.13
N ILE A 15 9.95 2.26 -3.22
CA ILE A 15 10.78 2.63 -2.07
C ILE A 15 10.55 4.10 -1.72
N THR A 16 10.55 4.43 -0.42
CA THR A 16 10.44 5.84 -0.01
C THR A 16 11.69 6.65 -0.40
N VAL A 17 11.53 7.96 -0.59
CA VAL A 17 12.66 8.87 -0.88
C VAL A 17 13.75 8.75 0.20
N ARG A 18 13.35 8.65 1.48
CA ARG A 18 14.30 8.41 2.59
C ARG A 18 15.00 7.08 2.44
N GLY A 19 14.27 5.99 2.19
CA GLY A 19 14.82 4.65 2.03
C GLY A 19 15.85 4.59 0.90
N LEU A 20 15.53 5.20 -0.23
CA LEU A 20 16.46 5.31 -1.38
C LEU A 20 17.71 6.11 -1.03
N ARG A 21 17.57 7.23 -0.33
CA ARG A 21 18.71 8.06 0.12
C ARG A 21 19.64 7.26 1.04
N LEU A 22 19.09 6.55 2.03
CA LEU A 22 19.86 5.70 2.93
C LEU A 22 20.56 4.58 2.17
N LEU A 23 19.86 3.93 1.24
CA LEU A 23 20.44 2.86 0.41
C LEU A 23 21.63 3.35 -0.42
N LYS A 24 21.54 4.55 -1.00
CA LYS A 24 22.62 5.19 -1.76
C LYS A 24 23.84 5.57 -0.90
N GLN A 25 23.66 5.79 0.38
CA GLN A 25 24.72 6.17 1.30
C GLN A 25 25.38 4.98 2.00
N ALA A 26 24.72 3.81 2.00
CA ALA A 26 25.16 2.64 2.75
C ALA A 26 26.53 2.11 2.32
N ASP A 27 27.38 1.79 3.30
CA ASP A 27 28.62 1.02 3.10
C ASP A 27 28.34 -0.47 2.98
N ILE A 28 27.34 -0.92 3.74
CA ILE A 28 26.91 -2.32 3.79
C ILE A 28 25.39 -2.38 3.64
N VAL A 29 24.92 -3.29 2.78
CA VAL A 29 23.51 -3.60 2.61
C VAL A 29 23.26 -5.07 2.92
N ILE A 30 22.37 -5.34 3.89
CA ILE A 30 21.92 -6.69 4.20
C ILE A 30 20.45 -6.79 3.80
N TYR A 31 20.12 -7.48 2.72
CA TYR A 31 18.76 -7.52 2.18
C TYR A 31 18.06 -8.85 2.43
N ALA A 32 16.72 -8.85 2.45
CA ALA A 32 15.89 -10.01 2.81
C ALA A 32 15.64 -10.98 1.61
N GLY A 33 16.69 -11.35 0.92
CA GLY A 33 16.66 -12.38 -0.13
C GLY A 33 15.69 -12.10 -1.27
N SER A 34 15.04 -13.14 -1.78
CA SER A 34 14.17 -13.09 -2.96
C SER A 34 12.87 -12.28 -2.80
N LEU A 35 12.61 -11.75 -1.60
CA LEU A 35 11.44 -10.90 -1.34
C LEU A 35 11.72 -9.41 -1.58
N VAL A 36 12.98 -9.02 -1.75
CA VAL A 36 13.40 -7.66 -2.12
C VAL A 36 13.76 -7.65 -3.60
N ASN A 37 13.25 -6.66 -4.34
CA ASN A 37 13.58 -6.51 -5.75
C ASN A 37 15.09 -6.24 -5.92
N PRO A 38 15.84 -7.11 -6.63
CA PRO A 38 17.28 -6.94 -6.81
C PRO A 38 17.65 -5.68 -7.61
N GLY A 39 16.71 -5.09 -8.33
CA GLY A 39 16.90 -3.82 -9.01
C GLY A 39 17.26 -2.68 -8.07
N LEU A 40 16.74 -2.69 -6.84
CA LEU A 40 17.11 -1.73 -5.79
C LEU A 40 18.59 -1.78 -5.41
N LEU A 41 19.24 -2.96 -5.52
CA LEU A 41 20.65 -3.11 -5.19
C LEU A 41 21.56 -2.36 -6.18
N LYS A 42 21.06 -1.98 -7.37
CA LYS A 42 21.79 -1.13 -8.33
C LYS A 42 21.88 0.33 -7.87
N GLU A 43 21.02 0.74 -6.96
CA GLU A 43 21.01 2.10 -6.39
C GLU A 43 22.05 2.29 -5.28
N THR A 44 22.74 1.24 -4.86
CA THR A 44 23.81 1.32 -3.84
C THR A 44 25.03 2.04 -4.40
N LYS A 45 25.79 2.71 -3.53
CA LYS A 45 27.04 3.36 -3.97
C LYS A 45 28.07 2.33 -4.44
N GLN A 46 28.97 2.76 -5.31
CA GLN A 46 30.08 1.92 -5.74
C GLN A 46 30.94 1.48 -4.54
N GLY A 47 31.23 0.19 -4.46
CA GLY A 47 32.01 -0.40 -3.38
C GLY A 47 31.21 -0.78 -2.14
N ALA A 48 29.89 -0.60 -2.12
CA ALA A 48 29.04 -1.12 -1.06
C ALA A 48 29.11 -2.66 -1.01
N VAL A 49 29.20 -3.22 0.20
CA VAL A 49 29.20 -4.67 0.40
C VAL A 49 27.76 -5.15 0.60
N ILE A 50 27.35 -6.17 -0.17
CA ILE A 50 25.95 -6.63 -0.18
C ILE A 50 25.88 -8.07 0.34
N TYR A 51 25.01 -8.29 1.35
CA TYR A 51 24.74 -9.59 1.96
C TYR A 51 23.29 -10.00 1.72
N ASP A 52 23.09 -11.27 1.34
CA ASP A 52 21.79 -11.91 1.25
C ASP A 52 21.45 -12.66 2.54
N SER A 53 20.60 -12.08 3.37
CA SER A 53 20.25 -12.67 4.67
C SER A 53 19.36 -13.92 4.57
N ALA A 54 18.84 -14.28 3.40
CA ALA A 54 18.20 -15.59 3.21
C ALA A 54 19.18 -16.76 3.42
N LYS A 55 20.48 -16.49 3.36
CA LYS A 55 21.58 -17.47 3.53
C LYS A 55 22.32 -17.31 4.86
N MET A 56 21.80 -16.48 5.77
CA MET A 56 22.46 -16.13 7.03
C MET A 56 21.55 -16.46 8.23
N THR A 57 22.17 -16.80 9.35
CA THR A 57 21.49 -16.85 10.65
C THR A 57 21.42 -15.44 11.26
N LEU A 58 20.62 -15.28 12.33
CA LEU A 58 20.56 -14.02 13.07
C LEU A 58 21.96 -13.62 13.60
N GLU A 59 22.70 -14.57 14.14
CA GLU A 59 24.05 -14.36 14.68
C GLU A 59 25.00 -13.84 13.60
N GLN A 60 24.98 -14.43 12.40
CA GLN A 60 25.78 -13.98 11.27
C GLN A 60 25.43 -12.58 10.78
N VAL A 61 24.12 -12.23 10.79
CA VAL A 61 23.67 -10.86 10.49
C VAL A 61 24.21 -9.90 11.53
N MET A 62 24.14 -10.28 12.82
CA MET A 62 24.62 -9.45 13.92
C MET A 62 26.13 -9.28 13.93
N GLU A 63 26.91 -10.32 13.56
CA GLU A 63 28.36 -10.22 13.39
C GLU A 63 28.75 -9.16 12.35
N VAL A 64 28.03 -9.14 11.19
CA VAL A 64 28.26 -8.12 10.15
C VAL A 64 27.94 -6.73 10.67
N ILE A 65 26.81 -6.57 11.38
CA ILE A 65 26.37 -5.29 11.95
C ILE A 65 27.37 -4.80 13.01
N GLU A 66 27.80 -5.67 13.92
CA GLU A 66 28.74 -5.33 14.98
C GLU A 66 30.11 -4.92 14.43
N GLN A 67 30.61 -5.65 13.42
CA GLN A 67 31.85 -5.29 12.76
C GLN A 67 31.77 -3.94 12.06
N ALA A 68 30.68 -3.72 11.32
CA ALA A 68 30.41 -2.45 10.65
C ALA A 68 30.31 -1.27 11.63
N TRP A 69 29.68 -1.50 12.79
CA TRP A 69 29.58 -0.51 13.86
C TRP A 69 30.96 -0.11 14.42
N LYS A 70 31.84 -1.08 14.67
CA LYS A 70 33.22 -0.84 15.10
C LYS A 70 34.01 -0.04 14.06
N GLU A 71 33.76 -0.26 12.81
CA GLU A 71 34.36 0.44 11.66
C GLU A 71 33.69 1.77 11.31
N GLN A 72 32.66 2.20 12.07
CA GLN A 72 31.89 3.42 11.84
C GLN A 72 31.25 3.49 10.45
N LYS A 73 30.84 2.35 9.91
CA LYS A 73 30.16 2.22 8.61
C LYS A 73 28.66 2.39 8.72
N GLU A 74 28.06 2.92 7.65
CA GLU A 74 26.60 2.99 7.48
C GLU A 74 26.07 1.67 6.95
N VAL A 75 25.12 1.07 7.70
CA VAL A 75 24.50 -0.21 7.35
C VAL A 75 23.03 -0.03 7.04
N VAL A 76 22.57 -0.55 5.91
CA VAL A 76 21.15 -0.67 5.59
C VAL A 76 20.72 -2.13 5.72
N ARG A 77 19.77 -2.37 6.62
CA ARG A 77 19.04 -3.63 6.73
C ARG A 77 17.75 -3.50 5.92
N LEU A 78 17.76 -4.02 4.68
CA LEU A 78 16.69 -3.82 3.70
C LEU A 78 15.67 -4.97 3.77
N HIS A 79 14.43 -4.66 4.18
CA HIS A 79 13.31 -5.57 4.32
C HIS A 79 12.28 -5.37 3.22
N THR A 80 11.57 -6.44 2.82
CA THR A 80 10.44 -6.33 1.90
C THR A 80 9.27 -5.57 2.54
N GLY A 81 8.53 -4.84 1.75
CA GLY A 81 7.37 -4.07 2.21
C GLY A 81 7.74 -3.04 3.26
N ASP A 82 7.08 -3.14 4.41
CA ASP A 82 7.39 -2.40 5.63
C ASP A 82 7.96 -3.35 6.69
N PRO A 83 9.07 -3.00 7.35
CA PRO A 83 9.74 -3.89 8.32
C PRO A 83 8.90 -4.17 9.58
N CYS A 84 7.89 -3.36 9.89
CA CYS A 84 7.03 -3.56 11.06
C CYS A 84 6.03 -4.71 10.90
N LEU A 85 5.77 -5.19 9.67
CA LEU A 85 4.86 -6.29 9.39
C LEU A 85 5.63 -7.55 8.98
N TYR A 86 5.71 -8.52 9.89
CA TYR A 86 6.38 -9.82 9.67
C TYR A 86 7.86 -9.72 9.28
N GLY A 87 8.53 -8.59 9.58
CA GLY A 87 9.92 -8.34 9.23
C GLY A 87 10.94 -9.03 10.13
N ALA A 88 10.53 -9.64 11.27
CA ALA A 88 11.41 -10.25 12.27
C ALA A 88 12.55 -9.31 12.73
N ILE A 89 12.21 -8.01 12.89
CA ILE A 89 13.21 -6.99 13.26
C ILE A 89 13.41 -6.89 14.77
N ARG A 90 12.45 -7.33 15.60
CA ARG A 90 12.52 -7.17 17.06
C ARG A 90 13.76 -7.86 17.64
N GLU A 91 14.03 -9.08 17.21
CA GLU A 91 15.21 -9.85 17.67
C GLU A 91 16.52 -9.17 17.30
N GLN A 92 16.61 -8.56 16.12
CA GLN A 92 17.77 -7.79 15.68
C GLN A 92 17.94 -6.51 16.53
N MET A 93 16.83 -5.80 16.79
CA MET A 93 16.83 -4.60 17.63
C MET A 93 17.26 -4.93 19.06
N ASP A 94 16.72 -6.00 19.67
CA ASP A 94 17.12 -6.46 21.00
C ASP A 94 18.61 -6.82 21.09
N ALA A 95 19.18 -7.39 20.03
CA ALA A 95 20.60 -7.70 19.95
C ALA A 95 21.45 -6.42 19.82
N MET A 96 21.02 -5.47 18.99
CA MET A 96 21.68 -4.16 18.87
C MET A 96 21.63 -3.35 20.16
N ASP A 97 20.47 -3.34 20.85
CA ASP A 97 20.32 -2.68 22.16
C ASP A 97 21.32 -3.22 23.19
N LYS A 98 21.50 -4.55 23.26
CA LYS A 98 22.48 -5.18 24.16
C LYS A 98 23.91 -4.81 23.83
N LEU A 99 24.24 -4.53 22.59
CA LEU A 99 25.55 -4.13 22.11
C LEU A 99 25.78 -2.62 22.12
N GLY A 100 24.76 -1.82 22.46
CA GLY A 100 24.82 -0.35 22.41
C GLY A 100 24.93 0.20 20.98
N ILE A 101 24.48 -0.55 19.99
CA ILE A 101 24.48 -0.15 18.59
C ILE A 101 23.24 0.71 18.31
N THR A 102 23.44 1.92 17.80
CA THR A 102 22.33 2.80 17.45
C THR A 102 21.73 2.45 16.09
N TYR A 103 20.43 2.48 16.03
CA TYR A 103 19.66 2.22 14.80
C TYR A 103 18.45 3.14 14.69
N ASP A 104 17.91 3.24 13.48
CA ASP A 104 16.60 3.83 13.20
C ASP A 104 15.79 2.94 12.27
N ILE A 105 14.49 3.27 12.13
CA ILE A 105 13.56 2.56 11.24
C ILE A 105 13.04 3.56 10.21
N CYS A 106 13.24 3.24 8.94
CA CYS A 106 12.66 3.93 7.81
C CYS A 106 11.47 3.11 7.30
N PRO A 107 10.23 3.57 7.49
CA PRO A 107 9.03 2.86 6.99
C PRO A 107 9.07 2.64 5.48
N GLY A 108 8.38 1.61 5.03
CA GLY A 108 8.18 1.29 3.63
C GLY A 108 6.71 1.10 3.29
N VAL A 109 6.38 1.03 2.00
CA VAL A 109 5.04 0.66 1.54
C VAL A 109 4.88 -0.84 1.72
N SER A 110 3.94 -1.25 2.57
CA SER A 110 3.69 -2.68 2.79
C SER A 110 3.03 -3.32 1.56
N SER A 111 3.24 -4.61 1.39
CA SER A 111 2.65 -5.38 0.29
C SER A 111 1.12 -5.42 0.33
N PHE A 112 0.48 -5.18 1.49
CA PHE A 112 -0.99 -5.07 1.51
C PHE A 112 -1.48 -3.80 0.80
N CYS A 113 -0.75 -2.69 0.88
CA CYS A 113 -1.05 -1.47 0.10
C CYS A 113 -0.87 -1.74 -1.40
N GLY A 114 0.24 -2.39 -1.80
CA GLY A 114 0.45 -2.81 -3.19
C GLY A 114 -0.64 -3.75 -3.69
N THR A 115 -1.15 -4.63 -2.83
CA THR A 115 -2.26 -5.53 -3.15
C THR A 115 -3.57 -4.78 -3.40
N ALA A 116 -3.90 -3.77 -2.60
CA ALA A 116 -5.08 -2.92 -2.83
C ALA A 116 -4.97 -2.18 -4.17
N ALA A 117 -3.78 -1.62 -4.47
CA ALA A 117 -3.52 -0.95 -5.74
C ALA A 117 -3.69 -1.89 -6.94
N ALA A 118 -3.13 -3.11 -6.89
CA ALA A 118 -3.26 -4.12 -7.93
C ALA A 118 -4.72 -4.55 -8.15
N LEU A 119 -5.53 -4.58 -7.10
CA LEU A 119 -6.96 -4.88 -7.16
C LEU A 119 -7.82 -3.65 -7.48
N GLN A 120 -7.24 -2.46 -7.52
CA GLN A 120 -7.95 -1.18 -7.68
C GLN A 120 -9.09 -1.05 -6.66
N MET A 121 -8.82 -1.36 -5.38
CA MET A 121 -9.84 -1.41 -4.34
C MET A 121 -9.46 -0.58 -3.11
N GLU A 122 -10.47 -0.17 -2.38
CA GLU A 122 -10.35 0.28 -1.00
C GLU A 122 -10.75 -0.84 -0.04
N TYR A 123 -9.97 -1.06 1.01
CA TYR A 123 -10.26 -2.10 2.03
C TYR A 123 -11.43 -1.75 2.95
N THR A 124 -11.79 -0.48 3.02
CA THR A 124 -12.78 0.04 3.98
C THR A 124 -13.92 0.72 3.24
N LEU A 125 -15.04 0.02 3.08
CA LEU A 125 -16.23 0.52 2.41
C LEU A 125 -17.39 0.72 3.37
N PRO A 126 -18.04 1.90 3.40
CA PRO A 126 -19.21 2.15 4.25
C PRO A 126 -20.32 1.11 4.02
N GLY A 127 -20.92 0.62 5.10
CA GLY A 127 -21.97 -0.41 5.03
C GLY A 127 -21.46 -1.83 4.78
N ILE A 128 -20.21 -2.02 4.36
CA ILE A 128 -19.60 -3.34 4.08
C ILE A 128 -18.59 -3.72 5.15
N SER A 129 -17.51 -2.98 5.27
CA SER A 129 -16.47 -3.20 6.28
C SER A 129 -15.70 -1.91 6.54
N GLN A 130 -15.53 -1.57 7.82
CA GLN A 130 -14.73 -0.42 8.26
C GLN A 130 -13.46 -0.86 8.99
N SER A 131 -13.13 -2.14 8.93
CA SER A 131 -11.97 -2.72 9.60
C SER A 131 -11.18 -3.59 8.63
N VAL A 132 -9.84 -3.56 8.78
CA VAL A 132 -8.92 -4.43 8.05
C VAL A 132 -8.15 -5.28 9.04
N ILE A 133 -8.30 -6.58 8.95
CA ILE A 133 -7.57 -7.55 9.76
C ILE A 133 -6.38 -8.06 8.95
N ILE A 134 -5.18 -7.66 9.34
CA ILE A 134 -3.93 -8.16 8.77
C ILE A 134 -3.46 -9.33 9.63
N THR A 135 -3.38 -10.52 9.05
CA THR A 135 -3.06 -11.74 9.77
C THR A 135 -2.33 -12.77 8.89
N ARG A 136 -2.09 -13.96 9.45
CA ARG A 136 -1.55 -15.13 8.75
C ARG A 136 -2.09 -16.42 9.34
N MET A 137 -2.03 -17.52 8.60
CA MET A 137 -2.24 -18.86 9.15
C MET A 137 -1.12 -19.24 10.14
N ALA A 138 -1.45 -20.04 11.11
CA ALA A 138 -0.45 -20.78 11.89
C ALA A 138 0.31 -21.72 10.94
N GLY A 139 1.63 -21.60 10.95
CA GLY A 139 2.52 -22.45 10.15
C GLY A 139 3.67 -22.95 11.02
N ARG A 140 4.92 -22.84 10.56
CA ARG A 140 6.09 -23.20 11.36
C ARG A 140 6.19 -22.39 12.67
N THR A 141 5.77 -21.14 12.63
CA THR A 141 5.59 -20.30 13.81
C THR A 141 4.12 -20.34 14.21
N PRO A 142 3.78 -20.66 15.46
CA PRO A 142 2.40 -20.68 15.93
C PRO A 142 1.77 -19.28 15.92
N VAL A 143 0.46 -19.24 15.98
CA VAL A 143 -0.35 -18.03 16.19
C VAL A 143 -1.16 -18.26 17.47
N PRO A 144 -1.32 -17.26 18.34
CA PRO A 144 -2.19 -17.40 19.49
C PRO A 144 -3.60 -17.88 19.10
N GLU A 145 -4.21 -18.77 19.86
CA GLU A 145 -5.50 -19.38 19.53
C GLU A 145 -6.59 -18.34 19.26
N ARG A 146 -6.64 -17.27 20.07
CA ARG A 146 -7.56 -16.14 19.92
C ARG A 146 -7.34 -15.32 18.63
N GLU A 147 -6.20 -15.49 17.97
CA GLU A 147 -5.81 -14.83 16.73
C GLU A 147 -5.85 -15.79 15.53
N SER A 148 -6.50 -16.95 15.69
CA SER A 148 -6.69 -17.91 14.59
C SER A 148 -7.56 -17.29 13.48
N ILE A 149 -7.38 -17.77 12.26
CA ILE A 149 -8.21 -17.36 11.12
C ILE A 149 -9.69 -17.50 11.43
N ARG A 150 -10.10 -18.62 12.07
CA ARG A 150 -11.49 -18.86 12.46
C ARG A 150 -12.03 -17.78 13.40
N GLN A 151 -11.25 -17.35 14.39
CA GLN A 151 -11.68 -16.31 15.32
C GLN A 151 -11.81 -14.95 14.63
N PHE A 152 -10.83 -14.58 13.82
CA PHE A 152 -10.91 -13.34 13.07
C PHE A 152 -12.01 -13.34 12.00
N ALA A 153 -12.27 -14.46 11.36
CA ALA A 153 -13.33 -14.61 10.36
C ALA A 153 -14.73 -14.35 10.94
N SER A 154 -14.93 -14.56 12.26
CA SER A 154 -16.21 -14.28 12.91
C SER A 154 -16.61 -12.80 12.88
N HIS A 155 -15.66 -11.88 12.68
CA HIS A 155 -15.92 -10.45 12.54
C HIS A 155 -16.46 -10.07 11.16
N GLN A 156 -16.35 -10.94 10.13
CA GLN A 156 -16.78 -10.67 8.76
C GLN A 156 -16.16 -9.39 8.15
N ALA A 157 -15.04 -8.93 8.69
CA ALA A 157 -14.32 -7.75 8.26
C ALA A 157 -13.47 -8.05 7.00
N THR A 158 -12.94 -7.02 6.36
CA THR A 158 -11.91 -7.25 5.32
C THR A 158 -10.67 -7.88 5.95
N MET A 159 -10.23 -9.02 5.42
CA MET A 159 -9.01 -9.70 5.88
C MET A 159 -7.93 -9.69 4.80
N VAL A 160 -6.71 -9.36 5.19
CA VAL A 160 -5.50 -9.47 4.34
C VAL A 160 -4.56 -10.49 4.98
N ILE A 161 -4.36 -11.60 4.30
CA ILE A 161 -3.73 -12.80 4.87
C ILE A 161 -2.37 -13.01 4.22
N PHE A 162 -1.33 -12.86 5.04
CA PHE A 162 0.07 -13.02 4.68
C PHE A 162 0.55 -14.47 4.83
N LEU A 163 1.66 -14.82 4.18
CA LEU A 163 2.44 -16.05 4.41
C LEU A 163 1.64 -17.37 4.37
N SER A 164 0.49 -17.39 3.69
CA SER A 164 -0.47 -18.50 3.76
C SER A 164 -0.78 -19.15 2.41
N THR A 165 -0.09 -18.76 1.35
CA THR A 165 -0.33 -19.25 -0.03
C THR A 165 -0.20 -20.79 -0.15
N GLY A 166 0.68 -21.40 0.63
CA GLY A 166 0.85 -22.87 0.65
C GLY A 166 -0.21 -23.63 1.44
N MET A 167 -1.21 -22.95 2.04
CA MET A 167 -2.22 -23.53 2.96
C MET A 167 -3.64 -23.12 2.58
N LEU A 168 -3.93 -22.88 1.30
CA LEU A 168 -5.20 -22.31 0.85
C LEU A 168 -6.41 -23.22 1.10
N LYS A 169 -6.25 -24.55 1.06
CA LYS A 169 -7.32 -25.50 1.40
C LYS A 169 -7.74 -25.40 2.87
N GLU A 170 -6.75 -25.33 3.75
CA GLU A 170 -6.95 -25.15 5.19
C GLU A 170 -7.47 -23.76 5.49
N LEU A 171 -6.94 -22.73 4.83
CA LEU A 171 -7.38 -21.36 4.96
C LEU A 171 -8.86 -21.22 4.62
N SER A 172 -9.30 -21.76 3.48
CA SER A 172 -10.70 -21.75 3.06
C SER A 172 -11.61 -22.42 4.12
N LYS A 173 -11.21 -23.57 4.67
CA LYS A 173 -11.97 -24.25 5.73
C LYS A 173 -12.08 -23.40 7.00
N GLU A 174 -11.00 -22.79 7.45
CA GLU A 174 -10.99 -21.96 8.66
C GLU A 174 -11.81 -20.67 8.48
N LEU A 175 -11.77 -20.05 7.29
CA LEU A 175 -12.59 -18.89 6.96
C LEU A 175 -14.10 -19.25 7.01
N MET A 176 -14.49 -20.35 6.38
CA MET A 176 -15.89 -20.80 6.40
C MET A 176 -16.33 -21.23 7.81
N ALA A 177 -15.47 -21.92 8.53
CA ALA A 177 -15.76 -22.33 9.93
C ALA A 177 -15.88 -21.10 10.86
N GLY A 178 -15.27 -19.97 10.53
CA GLY A 178 -15.40 -18.71 11.24
C GLY A 178 -16.60 -17.86 10.80
N GLY A 179 -17.36 -18.29 9.76
CA GLY A 179 -18.64 -17.66 9.39
C GLY A 179 -18.67 -17.02 8.00
N TYR A 180 -17.59 -16.97 7.23
CA TYR A 180 -17.68 -16.52 5.84
C TYR A 180 -18.47 -17.53 5.00
N SER A 181 -19.36 -17.01 4.13
CA SER A 181 -20.02 -17.84 3.11
C SER A 181 -19.00 -18.43 2.13
N PRO A 182 -19.22 -19.65 1.59
CA PRO A 182 -18.43 -20.18 0.50
C PRO A 182 -18.28 -19.21 -0.68
N ASP A 183 -19.33 -18.43 -0.98
CA ASP A 183 -19.40 -17.47 -2.07
C ASP A 183 -18.82 -16.09 -1.71
N THR A 184 -18.32 -15.90 -0.48
CA THR A 184 -17.71 -14.62 -0.08
C THR A 184 -16.58 -14.28 -1.05
N PRO A 185 -16.58 -13.06 -1.62
CA PRO A 185 -15.54 -12.63 -2.54
C PRO A 185 -14.15 -12.69 -1.92
N ALA A 186 -13.19 -13.20 -2.69
CA ALA A 186 -11.80 -13.30 -2.33
C ALA A 186 -10.90 -12.95 -3.53
N ALA A 187 -9.67 -12.58 -3.26
CA ALA A 187 -8.67 -12.36 -4.29
C ALA A 187 -7.31 -12.90 -3.86
N ILE A 188 -6.53 -13.36 -4.83
CA ILE A 188 -5.13 -13.74 -4.66
C ILE A 188 -4.31 -12.80 -5.52
N VAL A 189 -3.37 -12.08 -4.91
CA VAL A 189 -2.45 -11.19 -5.62
C VAL A 189 -1.04 -11.73 -5.49
N TYR A 190 -0.53 -12.28 -6.57
CA TYR A 190 0.82 -12.80 -6.67
C TYR A 190 1.77 -11.66 -7.05
N LYS A 191 2.85 -11.50 -6.27
CA LYS A 191 3.91 -10.52 -6.54
C LYS A 191 3.35 -9.12 -6.85
N ALA A 192 2.49 -8.58 -5.98
CA ALA A 192 1.94 -7.23 -6.16
C ALA A 192 3.04 -6.21 -6.48
N THR A 193 2.83 -5.40 -7.52
CA THR A 193 3.74 -4.38 -8.05
C THR A 193 5.02 -4.87 -8.77
N TRP A 194 5.26 -6.17 -8.82
CA TRP A 194 6.36 -6.73 -9.60
C TRP A 194 5.97 -6.86 -11.09
N PRO A 195 6.96 -6.98 -12.01
CA PRO A 195 6.64 -7.21 -13.43
C PRO A 195 5.81 -8.46 -13.70
N GLU A 196 5.91 -9.48 -12.81
CA GLU A 196 5.15 -10.72 -12.92
C GLU A 196 3.86 -10.72 -12.09
N GLU A 197 3.37 -9.55 -11.69
CA GLU A 197 2.12 -9.42 -10.94
C GLU A 197 0.97 -10.17 -11.62
N LYS A 198 0.20 -10.93 -10.80
CA LYS A 198 -1.06 -11.52 -11.21
C LYS A 198 -2.13 -11.28 -10.16
N THR A 199 -3.31 -10.89 -10.60
CA THR A 199 -4.50 -10.75 -9.76
C THR A 199 -5.53 -11.81 -10.14
N VAL A 200 -6.01 -12.57 -9.16
CA VAL A 200 -7.01 -13.62 -9.35
C VAL A 200 -8.17 -13.35 -8.42
N ARG A 201 -9.31 -12.93 -8.97
CA ARG A 201 -10.57 -12.79 -8.23
C ARG A 201 -11.27 -14.14 -8.19
N THR A 202 -11.77 -14.53 -7.02
CA THR A 202 -12.37 -15.82 -6.74
C THR A 202 -13.32 -15.72 -5.55
N THR A 203 -13.71 -16.85 -4.96
CA THR A 203 -14.48 -16.95 -3.71
C THR A 203 -13.66 -17.65 -2.62
N VAL A 204 -14.15 -17.56 -1.39
CA VAL A 204 -13.53 -18.28 -0.25
C VAL A 204 -13.44 -19.77 -0.51
N ALA A 205 -14.47 -20.38 -1.09
CA ALA A 205 -14.48 -21.82 -1.38
C ALA A 205 -13.45 -22.22 -2.44
N GLU A 206 -13.21 -21.37 -3.43
CA GLU A 206 -12.40 -21.68 -4.61
C GLU A 206 -10.93 -21.22 -4.51
N LEU A 207 -10.49 -20.66 -3.39
CA LEU A 207 -9.14 -20.12 -3.21
C LEU A 207 -8.04 -21.09 -3.67
N ALA A 208 -8.12 -22.36 -3.28
CA ALA A 208 -7.10 -23.34 -3.60
C ALA A 208 -7.08 -23.69 -5.09
N GLU A 209 -8.24 -23.92 -5.68
CA GLU A 209 -8.38 -24.25 -7.11
C GLU A 209 -7.98 -23.09 -8.01
N ALA A 210 -8.31 -21.84 -7.60
CA ALA A 210 -7.90 -20.64 -8.30
C ALA A 210 -6.38 -20.48 -8.31
N ALA A 211 -5.71 -20.72 -7.20
CA ALA A 211 -4.25 -20.67 -7.12
C ALA A 211 -3.59 -21.81 -7.94
N GLU A 212 -4.15 -23.02 -7.93
CA GLU A 212 -3.67 -24.15 -8.72
C GLU A 212 -3.75 -23.86 -10.23
N ARG A 213 -4.85 -23.31 -10.72
CA ARG A 213 -5.03 -22.91 -12.14
C ARG A 213 -3.97 -21.90 -12.60
N GLU A 214 -3.62 -20.97 -11.74
CA GLU A 214 -2.66 -19.90 -12.03
C GLU A 214 -1.21 -20.26 -11.65
N HIS A 215 -0.98 -21.47 -11.16
CA HIS A 215 0.33 -21.95 -10.68
C HIS A 215 0.94 -21.08 -9.57
N ILE A 216 0.09 -20.53 -8.69
CA ILE A 216 0.52 -19.67 -7.57
C ILE A 216 0.72 -20.54 -6.33
N THR A 217 1.97 -20.73 -5.91
CA THR A 217 2.34 -21.58 -4.77
C THR A 217 2.98 -20.82 -3.60
N LYS A 218 3.44 -19.58 -3.83
CA LYS A 218 4.13 -18.73 -2.84
C LYS A 218 4.04 -17.27 -3.26
N THR A 219 4.50 -16.38 -2.40
CA THR A 219 4.69 -14.92 -2.67
C THR A 219 3.40 -14.25 -3.14
N ALA A 220 2.28 -14.60 -2.53
CA ALA A 220 1.00 -13.96 -2.77
C ALA A 220 0.32 -13.55 -1.46
N LEU A 221 -0.45 -12.48 -1.52
CA LEU A 221 -1.39 -12.09 -0.47
C LEU A 221 -2.81 -12.53 -0.86
N ILE A 222 -3.57 -12.93 0.14
CA ILE A 222 -4.97 -13.29 0.00
C ILE A 222 -5.81 -12.20 0.65
N VAL A 223 -6.78 -11.66 -0.08
CA VAL A 223 -7.75 -10.69 0.42
C VAL A 223 -9.12 -11.37 0.46
N VAL A 224 -9.82 -11.25 1.58
CA VAL A 224 -11.13 -11.87 1.78
C VAL A 224 -12.10 -10.84 2.34
N GLY A 225 -13.32 -10.86 1.85
CA GLY A 225 -14.42 -10.03 2.34
C GLY A 225 -15.22 -9.38 1.22
N ASN A 226 -16.41 -8.88 1.57
CA ASN A 226 -17.33 -8.29 0.60
C ASN A 226 -16.80 -7.02 -0.07
N THR A 227 -15.79 -6.38 0.51
CA THR A 227 -15.08 -5.24 -0.11
C THR A 227 -14.39 -5.61 -1.43
N VAL A 228 -14.01 -6.89 -1.62
CA VAL A 228 -13.39 -7.38 -2.86
C VAL A 228 -14.35 -7.28 -4.06
N ALA A 229 -15.67 -7.34 -3.82
CA ALA A 229 -16.68 -7.21 -4.86
C ALA A 229 -16.83 -5.76 -5.37
N GLN A 230 -16.42 -4.76 -4.57
CA GLN A 230 -16.46 -3.33 -4.90
C GLN A 230 -17.86 -2.83 -5.32
N ASN A 231 -18.91 -3.39 -4.74
CA ASN A 231 -20.30 -3.00 -5.00
C ASN A 231 -21.12 -3.09 -3.70
N GLY A 232 -22.33 -2.51 -3.74
CA GLY A 232 -23.31 -2.61 -2.66
C GLY A 232 -22.93 -1.83 -1.39
N TYR A 233 -21.97 -0.90 -1.46
CA TYR A 233 -21.54 -0.07 -0.34
C TYR A 233 -22.35 1.24 -0.26
N ASP A 234 -22.43 1.79 0.95
CA ASP A 234 -23.08 3.06 1.21
C ASP A 234 -22.15 4.23 0.86
N ARG A 235 -22.74 5.35 0.45
CA ARG A 235 -21.97 6.58 0.28
C ARG A 235 -21.36 7.03 1.61
N SER A 236 -20.10 7.41 1.59
CA SER A 236 -19.44 7.98 2.76
C SER A 236 -20.17 9.26 3.22
N LYS A 237 -20.48 9.37 4.52
CA LYS A 237 -21.06 10.59 5.09
C LYS A 237 -20.15 11.81 4.92
N LEU A 238 -18.85 11.59 4.82
CA LEU A 238 -17.88 12.63 4.54
C LEU A 238 -18.17 13.36 3.22
N TYR A 239 -18.68 12.62 2.22
CA TYR A 239 -18.98 13.13 0.89
C TYR A 239 -20.48 13.33 0.61
N ASP A 240 -21.33 13.06 1.60
CA ASP A 240 -22.76 13.24 1.49
C ASP A 240 -23.11 14.76 1.56
N PRO A 241 -23.67 15.36 0.49
CA PRO A 241 -24.00 16.79 0.48
C PRO A 241 -25.05 17.14 1.51
N GLY A 242 -25.92 16.20 1.91
CA GLY A 242 -26.92 16.37 2.97
C GLY A 242 -26.37 16.26 4.40
N PHE A 243 -25.05 16.03 4.56
CA PHE A 243 -24.43 15.87 5.87
C PHE A 243 -23.58 17.08 6.25
N THR A 244 -23.87 17.71 7.41
CA THR A 244 -23.07 18.80 7.95
C THR A 244 -21.83 18.24 8.65
N THR A 245 -20.66 18.73 8.27
CA THR A 245 -19.40 18.42 8.93
C THR A 245 -18.90 19.67 9.68
N GLU A 246 -17.81 19.56 10.42
CA GLU A 246 -17.14 20.70 11.06
C GLU A 246 -16.77 21.81 10.04
N PHE A 247 -16.57 21.46 8.78
CA PHE A 247 -16.09 22.34 7.72
C PHE A 247 -17.14 22.64 6.62
N ARG A 248 -18.28 21.96 6.63
CA ARG A 248 -19.33 22.08 5.58
C ARG A 248 -20.72 21.98 6.18
N MET A 249 -21.57 22.97 5.85
CA MET A 249 -23.00 22.89 6.11
C MET A 249 -23.67 22.00 5.07
N ALA A 250 -24.67 21.20 5.50
CA ALA A 250 -25.49 20.41 4.60
C ALA A 250 -26.19 21.32 3.55
N GLU A 251 -26.11 20.94 2.29
CA GLU A 251 -26.86 21.60 1.22
C GLU A 251 -28.30 21.08 1.26
N SER A 252 -29.29 21.96 1.40
CA SER A 252 -30.69 21.61 1.27
C SER A 252 -30.96 21.20 -0.17
N SER A 253 -31.25 19.91 -0.36
CA SER A 253 -31.79 19.26 -1.56
C SER A 253 -31.62 20.00 -2.89
N HIS A 254 -30.49 19.82 -3.55
CA HIS A 254 -30.44 19.95 -5.00
C HIS A 254 -30.57 18.55 -5.60
N SER A 255 -31.69 18.29 -6.27
CA SER A 255 -31.83 17.16 -7.19
C SER A 255 -30.86 17.38 -8.35
N GLY A 256 -29.63 16.94 -8.19
CA GLY A 256 -28.64 16.93 -9.26
C GLY A 256 -29.15 16.03 -10.37
N LYS A 257 -29.50 16.59 -11.51
CA LYS A 257 -29.73 15.84 -12.74
C LYS A 257 -28.46 15.02 -12.99
N ILE A 258 -28.60 13.71 -12.99
CA ILE A 258 -27.60 12.80 -13.54
C ILE A 258 -27.44 13.18 -15.01
N VAL A 259 -26.31 13.76 -15.37
CA VAL A 259 -25.94 14.00 -16.75
C VAL A 259 -25.49 12.67 -17.33
N SER A 260 -26.40 11.91 -17.85
CA SER A 260 -26.13 10.74 -18.68
C SER A 260 -25.77 11.19 -20.09
N ALA A 261 -24.52 11.43 -20.34
CA ALA A 261 -23.88 11.30 -21.65
C ALA A 261 -22.38 11.31 -21.46
N VAL A 262 -21.75 10.17 -21.64
CA VAL A 262 -20.31 10.09 -21.86
C VAL A 262 -20.05 10.57 -23.29
N PRO A 263 -19.40 11.72 -23.51
CA PRO A 263 -19.00 12.10 -24.87
C PRO A 263 -17.91 11.12 -25.34
N GLU A 264 -17.89 10.75 -26.61
CA GLU A 264 -16.74 10.12 -27.25
C GLU A 264 -15.52 11.02 -27.06
N ILE A 265 -14.54 10.55 -26.27
CA ILE A 265 -13.40 11.35 -25.85
C ILE A 265 -12.29 11.22 -26.88
N ALA A 266 -12.02 12.31 -27.61
CA ALA A 266 -10.77 12.50 -28.33
C ALA A 266 -9.69 12.89 -27.30
N ALA A 267 -8.61 12.09 -27.19
CA ALA A 267 -7.38 12.32 -26.41
C ALA A 267 -7.59 12.92 -25.02
N SER A 268 -7.83 12.07 -24.02
CA SER A 268 -7.87 12.47 -22.61
C SER A 268 -6.47 12.38 -21.97
N GLY A 269 -6.14 13.34 -21.08
CA GLY A 269 -5.01 13.23 -20.16
C GLY A 269 -5.21 12.07 -19.18
N LYS A 270 -4.13 11.69 -18.49
CA LYS A 270 -4.16 10.64 -17.47
C LYS A 270 -4.45 11.23 -16.08
N LEU A 271 -5.22 10.49 -15.29
CA LEU A 271 -5.46 10.82 -13.89
C LEU A 271 -4.70 9.87 -12.99
N TYR A 272 -3.83 10.42 -12.14
CA TYR A 272 -3.08 9.69 -11.14
C TYR A 272 -3.64 9.98 -9.76
N VAL A 273 -4.00 8.96 -9.00
CA VAL A 273 -4.39 9.11 -7.59
C VAL A 273 -3.18 8.75 -6.73
N VAL A 274 -2.61 9.76 -6.08
CA VAL A 274 -1.28 9.67 -5.48
C VAL A 274 -1.34 9.82 -3.97
N GLY A 275 -0.96 8.77 -3.26
CA GLY A 275 -0.73 8.80 -1.81
C GLY A 275 0.63 9.45 -1.51
N MET A 276 0.62 10.53 -0.73
CA MET A 276 1.84 11.29 -0.40
C MET A 276 2.60 10.74 0.82
N GLY A 277 2.13 9.62 1.40
CA GLY A 277 2.69 9.13 2.66
C GLY A 277 2.37 10.06 3.85
N PRO A 278 3.17 10.07 4.92
CA PRO A 278 2.87 10.77 6.18
C PRO A 278 3.02 12.30 6.14
N GLY A 279 3.20 12.90 4.97
CA GLY A 279 3.15 14.36 4.79
C GLY A 279 4.51 15.06 4.66
N SER A 280 5.62 14.33 4.59
CA SER A 280 6.94 14.88 4.25
C SER A 280 7.47 14.27 2.95
N LEU A 281 8.32 15.01 2.23
CA LEU A 281 8.97 14.48 1.02
C LEU A 281 9.72 13.16 1.30
N ASP A 282 10.41 13.08 2.41
CA ASP A 282 11.17 11.88 2.82
C ASP A 282 10.28 10.64 3.02
N GLY A 283 9.00 10.83 3.31
CA GLY A 283 8.01 9.76 3.45
C GLY A 283 7.29 9.39 2.16
N MET A 284 7.45 10.18 1.10
CA MET A 284 6.86 9.92 -0.21
C MET A 284 7.63 8.82 -0.95
N THR A 285 6.94 8.03 -1.77
CA THR A 285 7.62 7.07 -2.64
C THR A 285 8.26 7.77 -3.85
N LYS A 286 9.28 7.14 -4.44
CA LYS A 286 9.89 7.62 -5.69
C LYS A 286 8.87 7.68 -6.84
N GLU A 287 7.97 6.69 -6.91
CA GLU A 287 6.88 6.65 -7.89
C GLU A 287 5.92 7.82 -7.70
N ALA A 288 5.45 8.07 -6.46
CA ALA A 288 4.55 9.19 -6.15
C ALA A 288 5.20 10.53 -6.52
N PHE A 289 6.47 10.74 -6.17
CA PHE A 289 7.22 11.94 -6.54
C PHE A 289 7.32 12.12 -8.06
N LYS A 290 7.61 11.03 -8.78
CA LYS A 290 7.67 11.04 -10.24
C LYS A 290 6.30 11.31 -10.86
N ALA A 291 5.24 10.63 -10.42
CA ALA A 291 3.88 10.81 -10.94
C ALA A 291 3.41 12.26 -10.80
N ILE A 292 3.66 12.90 -9.65
CA ILE A 292 3.37 14.33 -9.43
C ILE A 292 4.20 15.19 -10.40
N GLY A 293 5.48 14.87 -10.56
CA GLY A 293 6.40 15.61 -11.44
C GLY A 293 6.04 15.52 -12.94
N ASP A 294 5.53 14.38 -13.39
CA ASP A 294 5.16 14.15 -14.80
C ASP A 294 3.81 14.83 -15.16
N CYS A 295 2.94 15.13 -14.20
CA CYS A 295 1.66 15.79 -14.44
C CYS A 295 1.79 17.31 -14.68
N GLN A 296 0.87 17.87 -15.47
CA GLN A 296 0.73 19.32 -15.66
C GLN A 296 -0.04 19.96 -14.49
N VAL A 297 -1.00 19.24 -13.94
CA VAL A 297 -1.93 19.73 -12.92
C VAL A 297 -1.80 18.89 -11.64
N ILE A 298 -1.80 19.56 -10.49
CA ILE A 298 -1.86 18.93 -9.17
C ILE A 298 -3.16 19.34 -8.50
N ALA A 299 -4.08 18.39 -8.32
CA ALA A 299 -5.33 18.59 -7.60
C ALA A 299 -5.21 18.02 -6.17
N GLY A 300 -5.62 18.79 -5.16
CA GLY A 300 -5.50 18.34 -3.78
C GLY A 300 -6.17 19.26 -2.76
N TYR A 301 -6.26 18.78 -1.51
CA TYR A 301 -6.57 19.65 -0.39
C TYR A 301 -5.47 20.69 -0.23
N THR A 302 -5.85 21.95 0.06
CA THR A 302 -4.91 23.08 0.11
C THR A 302 -3.67 22.80 0.94
N VAL A 303 -3.82 22.20 2.13
CA VAL A 303 -2.68 21.88 3.00
C VAL A 303 -1.73 20.86 2.35
N TYR A 304 -2.25 19.87 1.62
CA TYR A 304 -1.42 18.88 0.93
C TYR A 304 -0.71 19.49 -0.28
N ALA A 305 -1.39 20.37 -1.01
CA ALA A 305 -0.79 21.11 -2.11
C ALA A 305 0.37 22.00 -1.62
N ASP A 306 0.22 22.67 -0.49
CA ASP A 306 1.27 23.50 0.11
C ASP A 306 2.51 22.69 0.52
N LEU A 307 2.36 21.41 0.89
CA LEU A 307 3.48 20.51 1.20
C LEU A 307 4.33 20.16 -0.03
N VAL A 308 3.71 20.05 -1.20
CA VAL A 308 4.42 19.64 -2.43
C VAL A 308 4.84 20.81 -3.30
N LYS A 309 4.20 21.96 -3.16
CA LYS A 309 4.47 23.18 -3.94
C LYS A 309 5.93 23.64 -3.96
N PRO A 310 6.71 23.56 -2.87
CA PRO A 310 8.13 23.90 -2.90
C PRO A 310 8.97 23.04 -3.84
N TYR A 311 8.52 21.82 -4.17
CA TYR A 311 9.22 20.86 -5.01
C TYR A 311 8.74 20.88 -6.46
N PHE A 312 7.55 21.43 -6.72
CA PHE A 312 6.92 21.51 -8.04
C PHE A 312 6.34 22.93 -8.28
N PRO A 313 7.16 24.00 -8.22
CA PRO A 313 6.66 25.38 -8.24
C PRO A 313 5.99 25.78 -9.57
N ASP A 314 6.32 25.10 -10.68
CA ASP A 314 5.85 25.46 -12.03
C ASP A 314 4.57 24.72 -12.46
N LYS A 315 3.93 23.96 -11.54
CA LYS A 315 2.70 23.21 -11.84
C LYS A 315 1.45 24.07 -11.62
N GLU A 316 0.39 23.75 -12.34
CA GLU A 316 -0.94 24.29 -12.07
C GLU A 316 -1.54 23.60 -10.84
N TYR A 317 -2.06 24.37 -9.89
CA TYR A 317 -2.62 23.85 -8.65
C TYR A 317 -4.13 24.07 -8.58
N LEU A 318 -4.89 22.99 -8.51
CA LEU A 318 -6.33 22.99 -8.25
C LEU A 318 -6.57 22.60 -6.80
N THR A 319 -6.76 23.59 -5.96
CA THR A 319 -6.97 23.36 -4.53
C THR A 319 -8.38 23.68 -4.11
N THR A 320 -8.91 22.87 -3.23
CA THR A 320 -10.15 23.18 -2.54
C THR A 320 -9.95 23.03 -1.04
N PRO A 321 -10.72 23.74 -0.21
CA PRO A 321 -10.73 23.47 1.22
C PRO A 321 -11.21 22.05 1.51
N MET A 322 -11.01 21.61 2.73
CA MET A 322 -11.58 20.34 3.23
C MET A 322 -13.10 20.36 3.00
N THR A 323 -13.70 19.22 2.71
CA THR A 323 -15.14 19.05 2.42
C THR A 323 -15.62 19.46 1.02
N LYS A 324 -14.71 19.73 0.11
CA LYS A 324 -15.00 19.96 -1.31
C LYS A 324 -14.35 18.88 -2.20
N GLU A 325 -14.33 17.65 -1.69
CA GLU A 325 -13.64 16.52 -2.32
C GLU A 325 -14.27 16.14 -3.67
N GLU A 326 -15.61 16.09 -3.75
CA GLU A 326 -16.32 15.81 -4.99
C GLU A 326 -16.05 16.90 -6.05
N ALA A 327 -16.10 18.17 -5.66
CA ALA A 327 -15.76 19.28 -6.57
C ALA A 327 -14.31 19.15 -7.06
N ARG A 328 -13.39 18.77 -6.18
CA ARG A 328 -11.98 18.53 -6.49
C ARG A 328 -11.84 17.38 -7.49
N CYS A 329 -12.56 16.27 -7.29
CA CYS A 329 -12.59 15.15 -8.22
C CYS A 329 -13.09 15.59 -9.60
N ARG A 330 -14.21 16.34 -9.67
CA ARG A 330 -14.74 16.85 -10.93
C ARG A 330 -13.77 17.78 -11.65
N MET A 331 -13.15 18.71 -10.94
CA MET A 331 -12.12 19.61 -11.50
C MET A 331 -10.93 18.81 -12.07
N ALA A 332 -10.49 17.76 -11.38
CA ALA A 332 -9.42 16.91 -11.85
C ALA A 332 -9.81 16.12 -13.12
N PHE A 333 -11.04 15.61 -13.18
CA PHE A 333 -11.58 14.97 -14.41
C PHE A 333 -11.71 15.96 -15.56
N GLU A 334 -12.20 17.18 -15.32
CA GLU A 334 -12.30 18.25 -16.33
C GLU A 334 -10.95 18.54 -16.96
N CYS A 335 -9.88 18.66 -16.14
CA CYS A 335 -8.52 18.83 -16.65
C CYS A 335 -8.05 17.65 -17.51
N CYS A 336 -8.37 16.43 -17.09
CA CYS A 336 -8.04 15.24 -17.89
C CYS A 336 -8.80 15.23 -19.22
N MET A 337 -10.06 15.64 -19.23
CA MET A 337 -10.83 15.77 -20.47
C MET A 337 -10.28 16.86 -21.41
N GLU A 338 -9.62 17.88 -20.85
CA GLU A 338 -8.86 18.89 -21.63
C GLU A 338 -7.52 18.37 -22.15
N GLY A 339 -7.16 17.11 -21.87
CA GLY A 339 -5.89 16.49 -22.31
C GLY A 339 -4.71 16.74 -21.39
N LYS A 340 -4.90 17.25 -20.17
CA LYS A 340 -3.84 17.49 -19.17
C LYS A 340 -3.69 16.28 -18.25
N ASP A 341 -2.49 15.75 -18.10
CA ASP A 341 -2.20 14.77 -17.06
C ASP A 341 -2.31 15.41 -15.68
N THR A 342 -3.10 14.82 -14.80
CA THR A 342 -3.47 15.38 -13.50
C THR A 342 -3.14 14.42 -12.37
N ALA A 343 -2.46 14.92 -11.32
CA ALA A 343 -2.22 14.18 -10.08
C ALA A 343 -3.23 14.62 -9.00
N MET A 344 -4.11 13.71 -8.58
CA MET A 344 -4.93 13.88 -7.38
C MET A 344 -4.14 13.42 -6.17
N ILE A 345 -3.67 14.37 -5.35
CA ILE A 345 -2.86 14.06 -4.16
C ILE A 345 -3.71 13.88 -2.89
N CYS A 346 -3.38 12.87 -2.09
CA CYS A 346 -4.00 12.61 -0.79
C CYS A 346 -2.95 12.21 0.26
N SER A 347 -3.30 12.36 1.54
CA SER A 347 -2.43 11.95 2.66
C SER A 347 -2.41 10.42 2.80
N GLY A 348 -1.29 9.89 3.28
CA GLY A 348 -1.12 8.46 3.51
C GLY A 348 -1.14 7.64 2.23
N ASP A 349 -1.82 6.50 2.29
CA ASP A 349 -2.10 5.63 1.16
C ASP A 349 -3.45 6.00 0.54
N SER A 350 -3.54 6.04 -0.79
CA SER A 350 -4.76 6.43 -1.50
C SER A 350 -5.91 5.41 -1.39
N GLY A 351 -5.62 4.16 -1.05
CA GLY A 351 -6.58 3.07 -0.89
C GLY A 351 -7.03 2.82 0.55
N VAL A 352 -6.48 3.56 1.54
CA VAL A 352 -6.86 3.42 2.95
C VAL A 352 -7.39 4.74 3.48
N TYR A 353 -8.72 4.89 3.58
CA TYR A 353 -9.42 6.15 3.90
C TYR A 353 -9.00 7.33 2.99
N GLY A 354 -8.55 7.02 1.76
CA GLY A 354 -8.05 8.00 0.79
C GLY A 354 -9.09 8.42 -0.25
N MET A 355 -8.61 9.07 -1.31
CA MET A 355 -9.45 9.61 -2.38
C MET A 355 -9.80 8.60 -3.48
N ALA A 356 -9.17 7.41 -3.51
CA ALA A 356 -9.31 6.47 -4.62
C ALA A 356 -10.76 5.98 -4.82
N GLY A 357 -11.47 5.67 -3.74
CA GLY A 357 -12.88 5.25 -3.80
C GLY A 357 -13.79 6.34 -4.37
N LEU A 358 -13.65 7.58 -3.89
CA LEU A 358 -14.44 8.70 -4.38
C LEU A 358 -14.13 9.04 -5.85
N MET A 359 -12.87 8.96 -6.24
CA MET A 359 -12.48 9.18 -7.64
C MET A 359 -13.14 8.17 -8.57
N TYR A 360 -13.19 6.90 -8.15
CA TYR A 360 -13.89 5.87 -8.89
C TYR A 360 -15.40 6.16 -9.01
N GLU A 361 -16.06 6.50 -7.88
CA GLU A 361 -17.49 6.86 -7.86
C GLU A 361 -17.83 8.02 -8.82
N VAL A 362 -17.03 9.08 -8.78
CA VAL A 362 -17.26 10.29 -9.61
C VAL A 362 -16.95 10.01 -11.09
N GLY A 363 -16.00 9.11 -11.38
CA GLY A 363 -15.60 8.78 -12.76
C GLY A 363 -16.54 7.79 -13.47
N VAL A 364 -17.31 6.99 -12.72
CA VAL A 364 -18.28 6.02 -13.28
C VAL A 364 -19.67 6.63 -13.46
N ASN A 365 -20.00 7.71 -12.73
CA ASN A 365 -21.27 8.44 -12.79
C ASN A 365 -21.13 9.75 -13.59
#